data_db92df294652250082c65309d1e01c5b
#
_entry.id   db92df294652250082c65309d1e01c5b
#
_cell.length_a   1.000
_cell.length_b   1.000
_cell.length_c   1.000
_cell.angle_alpha   90.00
_cell.angle_beta   90.00
_cell.angle_gamma   90.00
#
_symmetry.space_group_name_H-M   'P 1'
#
loop_
_entity.id
_entity.type
_entity.pdbx_description
1 polymer ?
#
loop_
_entity_poly.entity_id
_entity_poly.type
_entity_poly.pdbx_seq_one_letter_code
_entity_poly.pdbx_strand_id
1 'polypeptide(L)'
;LHNTPSAAQYSLGENDKCFGGDKDKWLRFANTLRLRLALRVSNVDPQLAKEQGEKAMTDPAGLMQNDDDNMKQTPKYSYITGGNENIYTLLYNWSANVVLSKEMERAYKEQSTILDPRCEILWWRPTALENLNLTEPKEDMTKDFNGCENGETSLGGSYTTTYSPSRVFIKQDQKKLDRKHWWCYAREIVWLGYSESLFLRAEAALRGWAGATGTAEELYKEGIEASFNYYQIGADEEGQEKINKYMEGLKGLQAFKSGDREAQLEQIITQKWIAVYP
;
A
#
# COMPACT_ATOMS: atom_id res chain seq x y z
N LEU A 1 17.64 6.84 -21.37
CA LEU A 1 16.45 7.61 -21.82
C LEU A 1 16.72 9.12 -21.84
N HIS A 2 17.31 9.72 -20.80
CA HIS A 2 17.60 11.16 -20.77
C HIS A 2 18.42 11.65 -21.95
N ASN A 3 19.41 10.88 -22.37
CA ASN A 3 20.37 11.27 -23.41
C ASN A 3 19.96 10.81 -24.81
N THR A 4 18.80 10.18 -24.98
CA THR A 4 18.36 9.72 -26.28
C THR A 4 17.48 10.78 -26.91
N PRO A 5 17.79 11.30 -28.11
CA PRO A 5 16.95 12.28 -28.80
C PRO A 5 15.52 11.78 -28.96
N SER A 6 14.53 12.66 -28.76
CA SER A 6 13.10 12.31 -28.84
C SER A 6 12.73 11.66 -30.18
N ALA A 7 13.33 12.08 -31.28
CA ALA A 7 13.13 11.50 -32.60
C ALA A 7 13.60 10.04 -32.75
N ALA A 8 14.49 9.58 -31.86
CA ALA A 8 15.00 8.21 -31.85
C ALA A 8 14.30 7.32 -30.79
N GLN A 9 13.28 7.83 -30.12
CA GLN A 9 12.54 7.10 -29.10
C GLN A 9 11.20 6.60 -29.67
N TYR A 10 11.00 5.30 -29.62
CA TYR A 10 9.70 4.70 -29.98
C TYR A 10 8.82 4.63 -28.74
N SER A 11 7.60 5.16 -28.82
CA SER A 11 6.59 4.95 -27.79
C SER A 11 6.00 3.55 -27.92
N LEU A 12 5.93 2.81 -26.82
CA LEU A 12 5.21 1.55 -26.77
C LEU A 12 3.68 1.77 -26.75
N GLY A 13 3.22 2.99 -26.47
CA GLY A 13 1.81 3.35 -26.42
C GLY A 13 0.97 2.35 -25.63
N GLU A 14 -0.12 1.87 -26.20
CA GLU A 14 -1.04 0.93 -25.56
C GLU A 14 -0.43 -0.45 -25.25
N ASN A 15 0.74 -0.79 -25.77
CA ASN A 15 1.44 -2.03 -25.42
C ASN A 15 2.12 -1.93 -24.04
N ASP A 16 2.41 -0.72 -23.58
CA ASP A 16 2.83 -0.48 -22.22
C ASP A 16 1.60 -0.41 -21.28
N LYS A 17 1.36 -1.50 -20.58
CA LYS A 17 0.18 -1.63 -19.70
C LYS A 17 0.35 -0.91 -18.34
N CYS A 18 1.54 -0.37 -18.07
CA CYS A 18 1.83 0.32 -16.82
C CYS A 18 1.65 1.83 -16.94
N PHE A 19 2.31 2.45 -17.92
CA PHE A 19 2.34 3.90 -18.08
C PHE A 19 1.93 4.39 -19.46
N GLY A 20 1.42 3.52 -20.33
CA GLY A 20 0.97 3.90 -21.69
C GLY A 20 2.08 4.45 -22.58
N GLY A 21 3.34 4.11 -22.33
CA GLY A 21 4.51 4.62 -23.02
C GLY A 21 5.04 5.96 -22.52
N ASP A 22 4.55 6.45 -21.37
CA ASP A 22 5.05 7.68 -20.74
C ASP A 22 6.46 7.48 -20.20
N LYS A 23 7.42 8.10 -20.88
CA LYS A 23 8.84 8.02 -20.55
C LYS A 23 9.15 8.63 -19.18
N ASP A 24 8.51 9.73 -18.82
CA ASP A 24 8.85 10.45 -17.60
C ASP A 24 8.34 9.68 -16.37
N LYS A 25 7.21 9.01 -16.47
CA LYS A 25 6.74 8.06 -15.45
C LYS A 25 7.69 6.87 -15.32
N TRP A 26 8.20 6.32 -16.41
CA TRP A 26 9.21 5.25 -16.36
C TRP A 26 10.51 5.69 -15.70
N LEU A 27 10.96 6.93 -15.92
CA LEU A 27 12.15 7.48 -15.28
C LEU A 27 11.93 7.66 -13.77
N ARG A 28 10.80 8.24 -13.36
CA ARG A 28 10.45 8.39 -11.95
C ARG A 28 10.30 7.04 -11.23
N PHE A 29 9.68 6.06 -11.87
CA PHE A 29 9.63 4.69 -11.36
C PHE A 29 11.04 4.11 -11.19
N ALA A 30 11.90 4.21 -12.20
CA ALA A 30 13.25 3.66 -12.15
C ALA A 30 14.08 4.29 -11.02
N ASN A 31 13.98 5.60 -10.83
CA ASN A 31 14.65 6.29 -9.73
C ASN A 31 14.10 5.86 -8.36
N THR A 32 12.78 5.75 -8.22
CA THR A 32 12.16 5.28 -6.97
C THR A 32 12.54 3.84 -6.65
N LEU A 33 12.58 2.96 -7.66
CA LEU A 33 13.06 1.58 -7.51
C LEU A 33 14.55 1.54 -7.12
N ARG A 34 15.37 2.40 -7.71
CA ARG A 34 16.79 2.54 -7.35
C ARG A 34 16.96 2.94 -5.88
N LEU A 35 16.16 3.89 -5.39
CA LEU A 35 16.14 4.28 -3.97
C LEU A 35 15.72 3.11 -3.08
N ARG A 36 14.66 2.37 -3.46
CA ARG A 36 14.22 1.16 -2.72
C ARG A 36 15.36 0.13 -2.60
N LEU A 37 16.07 -0.14 -3.69
CA LEU A 37 17.17 -1.09 -3.69
C LEU A 37 18.37 -0.58 -2.89
N ALA A 38 18.69 0.70 -2.98
CA ALA A 38 19.74 1.34 -2.19
C ALA A 38 19.49 1.17 -0.68
N LEU A 39 18.27 1.45 -0.21
CA LEU A 39 17.91 1.28 1.19
C LEU A 39 17.99 -0.18 1.65
N ARG A 40 17.67 -1.14 0.79
CA ARG A 40 17.75 -2.58 1.13
C ARG A 40 19.18 -3.06 1.36
N VAL A 41 20.16 -2.48 0.70
CA VAL A 41 21.56 -2.86 0.87
C VAL A 41 22.31 -1.99 1.90
N SER A 42 21.61 -1.06 2.54
CA SER A 42 22.20 -0.05 3.43
C SER A 42 22.95 -0.62 4.64
N ASN A 43 22.58 -1.81 5.11
CA ASN A 43 23.27 -2.49 6.21
C ASN A 43 24.42 -3.40 5.74
N VAL A 44 24.51 -3.69 4.43
CA VAL A 44 25.55 -4.55 3.85
C VAL A 44 26.68 -3.70 3.26
N ASP A 45 26.33 -2.66 2.50
CA ASP A 45 27.23 -1.69 1.91
C ASP A 45 26.66 -0.28 2.05
N PRO A 46 26.88 0.38 3.20
CA PRO A 46 26.33 1.71 3.48
C PRO A 46 26.83 2.79 2.50
N GLN A 47 28.06 2.66 1.98
CA GLN A 47 28.62 3.64 1.06
C GLN A 47 27.94 3.56 -0.31
N LEU A 48 27.86 2.36 -0.88
CA LEU A 48 27.14 2.11 -2.14
C LEU A 48 25.68 2.52 -2.02
N ALA A 49 25.04 2.14 -0.93
CA ALA A 49 23.64 2.48 -0.65
C ALA A 49 23.42 3.99 -0.67
N LYS A 50 24.23 4.75 0.06
CA LYS A 50 24.16 6.21 0.08
C LYS A 50 24.37 6.79 -1.31
N GLU A 51 25.42 6.39 -2.01
CA GLU A 51 25.72 6.86 -3.37
C GLU A 51 24.56 6.63 -4.33
N GLN A 52 23.99 5.43 -4.34
CA GLN A 52 22.92 5.08 -5.26
C GLN A 52 21.58 5.75 -4.87
N GLY A 53 21.30 5.88 -3.58
CA GLY A 53 20.11 6.57 -3.08
C GLY A 53 20.14 8.07 -3.39
N GLU A 54 21.27 8.74 -3.15
CA GLU A 54 21.45 10.16 -3.47
C GLU A 54 21.35 10.42 -4.97
N LYS A 55 21.96 9.57 -5.80
CA LYS A 55 21.84 9.66 -7.28
C LYS A 55 20.38 9.48 -7.73
N ALA A 56 19.59 8.62 -7.08
CA ALA A 56 18.19 8.43 -7.41
C ALA A 56 17.37 9.68 -7.07
N MET A 57 17.59 10.27 -5.89
CA MET A 57 16.82 11.41 -5.41
C MET A 57 17.22 12.75 -6.06
N THR A 58 18.44 12.86 -6.58
CA THR A 58 18.95 14.08 -7.24
C THR A 58 18.87 14.03 -8.76
N ASP A 59 18.37 12.93 -9.33
CA ASP A 59 18.14 12.81 -10.77
C ASP A 59 17.11 13.84 -11.25
N PRO A 60 17.33 14.54 -12.39
CA PRO A 60 16.42 15.56 -12.90
C PRO A 60 14.98 15.09 -13.15
N ALA A 61 14.77 13.80 -13.45
CA ALA A 61 13.43 13.24 -13.60
C ALA A 61 12.67 13.10 -12.26
N GLY A 62 13.41 13.11 -11.15
CA GLY A 62 12.85 12.96 -9.81
C GLY A 62 12.39 11.53 -9.48
N LEU A 63 11.71 11.44 -8.36
CA LEU A 63 11.00 10.24 -7.89
C LEU A 63 9.51 10.34 -8.22
N MET A 64 8.72 9.31 -7.92
CA MET A 64 7.26 9.35 -8.00
C MET A 64 6.69 10.54 -7.21
N GLN A 65 5.73 11.26 -7.79
CA GLN A 65 5.22 12.54 -7.30
C GLN A 65 3.76 12.49 -6.81
N ASN A 66 2.98 11.53 -7.31
CA ASN A 66 1.58 11.34 -6.95
C ASN A 66 1.13 9.92 -7.37
N ASP A 67 -0.15 9.58 -7.14
CA ASP A 67 -0.72 8.27 -7.45
C ASP A 67 -0.78 7.96 -8.96
N ASP A 68 -0.70 8.96 -9.84
CA ASP A 68 -0.63 8.74 -11.28
C ASP A 68 0.72 8.16 -11.72
N ASP A 69 1.74 8.26 -10.88
CA ASP A 69 3.05 7.64 -11.07
C ASP A 69 3.14 6.22 -10.52
N ASN A 70 2.09 5.72 -9.87
CA ASN A 70 2.08 4.37 -9.34
C ASN A 70 2.36 3.34 -10.44
N MET A 71 3.41 2.53 -10.23
CA MET A 71 3.69 1.39 -11.10
C MET A 71 2.67 0.31 -10.82
N LYS A 72 1.65 0.26 -11.65
CA LYS A 72 0.50 -0.60 -11.46
C LYS A 72 0.13 -1.35 -12.75
N GLN A 73 -0.43 -2.51 -12.57
CA GLN A 73 -0.99 -3.31 -13.64
C GLN A 73 -2.46 -3.57 -13.33
N THR A 74 -3.34 -3.14 -14.26
CA THR A 74 -4.76 -3.46 -14.18
C THR A 74 -5.01 -4.79 -14.87
N PRO A 75 -5.45 -5.84 -14.16
CA PRO A 75 -5.82 -7.10 -14.78
C PRO A 75 -6.97 -6.88 -15.76
N LYS A 76 -6.86 -7.40 -16.97
CA LYS A 76 -8.00 -7.46 -17.88
C LYS A 76 -8.77 -8.74 -17.59
N TYR A 77 -10.01 -8.59 -17.19
CA TYR A 77 -10.93 -9.72 -17.10
C TYR A 77 -11.23 -10.27 -18.51
N SER A 78 -11.01 -11.55 -18.71
CA SER A 78 -11.48 -12.27 -19.86
C SER A 78 -12.46 -13.35 -19.42
N TYR A 79 -13.73 -13.14 -19.72
CA TYR A 79 -14.80 -14.11 -19.46
C TYR A 79 -14.58 -15.45 -20.19
N ILE A 80 -13.87 -15.42 -21.32
CA ILE A 80 -13.67 -16.58 -22.20
C ILE A 80 -12.52 -17.47 -21.73
N THR A 81 -11.48 -16.89 -21.11
CA THR A 81 -10.27 -17.63 -20.75
C THR A 81 -10.13 -17.86 -19.26
N GLY A 82 -11.03 -17.30 -18.42
CA GLY A 82 -10.91 -17.34 -16.97
C GLY A 82 -9.58 -16.74 -16.46
N GLY A 83 -8.87 -16.02 -17.30
CA GLY A 83 -7.53 -15.57 -17.03
C GLY A 83 -7.38 -14.06 -16.98
N ASN A 84 -6.43 -13.61 -16.23
CA ASN A 84 -6.03 -12.26 -15.83
C ASN A 84 -6.76 -11.69 -14.63
N GLU A 85 -7.28 -12.55 -13.81
CA GLU A 85 -7.65 -12.17 -12.46
C GLU A 85 -6.37 -11.88 -11.66
N ASN A 86 -6.46 -10.91 -10.75
CA ASN A 86 -5.42 -10.73 -9.75
C ASN A 86 -5.15 -12.09 -9.08
N ILE A 87 -3.90 -12.52 -9.02
CA ILE A 87 -3.50 -13.81 -8.44
C ILE A 87 -4.07 -14.02 -7.02
N TYR A 88 -4.23 -12.94 -6.26
CA TYR A 88 -4.82 -12.98 -4.93
C TYR A 88 -6.31 -13.34 -4.97
N THR A 89 -7.04 -12.90 -6.00
CA THR A 89 -8.44 -13.31 -6.21
C THR A 89 -8.55 -14.80 -6.50
N LEU A 90 -7.61 -15.34 -7.30
CA LEU A 90 -7.52 -16.78 -7.56
C LEU A 90 -7.23 -17.55 -6.27
N LEU A 91 -6.25 -17.12 -5.48
CA LEU A 91 -5.92 -17.76 -4.21
C LEU A 91 -7.11 -17.77 -3.25
N TYR A 92 -7.86 -16.67 -3.17
CA TYR A 92 -9.07 -16.60 -2.37
C TYR A 92 -10.17 -17.54 -2.88
N ASN A 93 -10.42 -17.56 -4.19
CA ASN A 93 -11.44 -18.43 -4.80
C ASN A 93 -11.15 -19.92 -4.57
N TRP A 94 -9.87 -20.29 -4.43
CA TRP A 94 -9.45 -21.68 -4.21
C TRP A 94 -9.49 -22.10 -2.75
N SER A 95 -9.17 -21.21 -1.83
CA SER A 95 -8.99 -21.58 -0.43
C SER A 95 -9.81 -20.73 0.55
N ALA A 96 -10.32 -19.58 0.13
CA ALA A 96 -11.06 -18.61 0.97
C ALA A 96 -10.37 -18.25 2.32
N ASN A 97 -9.06 -18.52 2.45
CA ASN A 97 -8.35 -18.54 3.73
C ASN A 97 -7.47 -17.32 3.94
N VAL A 98 -7.80 -16.17 3.31
CA VAL A 98 -7.06 -14.93 3.54
C VAL A 98 -7.75 -14.17 4.67
N VAL A 99 -7.15 -14.24 5.84
CA VAL A 99 -7.60 -13.54 7.06
C VAL A 99 -6.52 -12.59 7.57
N LEU A 100 -6.93 -11.60 8.33
CA LEU A 100 -6.05 -10.65 9.01
C LEU A 100 -5.04 -11.43 9.89
N SER A 101 -3.76 -11.07 9.83
CA SER A 101 -2.79 -11.59 10.79
C SER A 101 -2.83 -10.80 12.08
N LYS A 102 -2.39 -11.42 13.19
CA LYS A 102 -2.36 -10.77 14.50
C LYS A 102 -1.40 -9.58 14.54
N GLU A 103 -0.30 -9.67 13.82
CA GLU A 103 0.67 -8.59 13.73
C GLU A 103 0.11 -7.38 12.97
N MET A 104 -0.62 -7.62 11.87
CA MET A 104 -1.25 -6.54 11.12
C MET A 104 -2.43 -5.93 11.92
N GLU A 105 -3.20 -6.73 12.66
CA GLU A 105 -4.20 -6.21 13.60
C GLU A 105 -3.57 -5.25 14.61
N ARG A 106 -2.46 -5.65 15.24
CA ARG A 106 -1.72 -4.78 16.17
C ARG A 106 -1.26 -3.50 15.49
N ALA A 107 -0.69 -3.61 14.30
CA ALA A 107 -0.26 -2.44 13.54
C ALA A 107 -1.42 -1.46 13.32
N TYR A 108 -2.61 -1.92 12.93
CA TYR A 108 -3.78 -1.05 12.77
C TYR A 108 -4.28 -0.43 14.09
N LYS A 109 -4.17 -1.15 15.20
CA LYS A 109 -4.69 -0.70 16.50
C LYS A 109 -3.72 0.16 17.30
N GLU A 110 -2.42 0.04 17.07
CA GLU A 110 -1.39 0.61 17.94
C GLU A 110 -0.77 1.91 17.44
N GLN A 111 -0.91 2.24 16.15
CA GLN A 111 -0.24 3.41 15.56
C GLN A 111 -0.88 4.74 15.93
N SER A 112 -2.14 4.76 16.34
CA SER A 112 -2.85 5.98 16.71
C SER A 112 -3.74 5.75 17.95
N THR A 113 -4.43 6.81 18.36
CA THR A 113 -5.46 6.73 19.44
C THR A 113 -6.77 6.15 18.95
N ILE A 114 -6.96 6.06 17.62
CA ILE A 114 -8.10 5.39 16.99
C ILE A 114 -7.61 4.27 16.08
N LEU A 115 -8.51 3.36 15.71
CA LEU A 115 -8.23 2.34 14.71
C LEU A 115 -7.81 2.99 13.38
N ASP A 116 -6.82 2.40 12.73
CA ASP A 116 -6.40 2.82 11.40
C ASP A 116 -7.56 2.68 10.38
N PRO A 117 -7.98 3.76 9.72
CA PRO A 117 -9.11 3.72 8.78
C PRO A 117 -8.93 2.72 7.63
N ARG A 118 -7.69 2.38 7.23
CA ARG A 118 -7.40 1.36 6.21
C ARG A 118 -7.86 -0.02 6.63
N CYS A 119 -7.92 -0.31 7.93
CA CYS A 119 -8.41 -1.58 8.43
C CYS A 119 -9.87 -1.84 8.00
N GLU A 120 -10.73 -0.84 8.10
CA GLU A 120 -12.14 -0.94 7.70
C GLU A 120 -12.33 -1.10 6.17
N ILE A 121 -11.37 -0.62 5.39
CA ILE A 121 -11.37 -0.75 3.93
C ILE A 121 -10.88 -2.14 3.48
N LEU A 122 -9.91 -2.69 4.16
CA LEU A 122 -9.17 -3.89 3.72
C LEU A 122 -9.70 -5.18 4.34
N TRP A 123 -10.43 -5.10 5.46
CA TRP A 123 -10.87 -6.25 6.22
C TRP A 123 -12.34 -6.15 6.61
N TRP A 124 -12.99 -7.30 6.69
CA TRP A 124 -14.30 -7.46 7.32
C TRP A 124 -14.13 -7.80 8.80
N ARG A 125 -15.08 -7.40 9.64
CA ARG A 125 -15.17 -8.00 10.97
C ARG A 125 -15.50 -9.48 10.83
N PRO A 126 -15.16 -10.34 11.82
CA PRO A 126 -15.47 -11.76 11.76
C PRO A 126 -16.93 -12.01 11.41
N THR A 127 -17.19 -12.72 10.32
CA THR A 127 -18.54 -12.98 9.81
C THR A 127 -18.63 -14.30 9.07
N ALA A 128 -19.82 -14.87 8.95
CA ALA A 128 -20.03 -16.10 8.20
C ALA A 128 -19.80 -15.88 6.69
N LEU A 129 -19.19 -16.87 6.02
CA LEU A 129 -18.92 -16.83 4.58
C LEU A 129 -20.18 -16.58 3.74
N GLU A 130 -21.33 -17.12 4.15
CA GLU A 130 -22.61 -16.89 3.51
C GLU A 130 -22.99 -15.41 3.46
N ASN A 131 -22.64 -14.65 4.52
CA ASN A 131 -22.89 -13.22 4.58
C ASN A 131 -21.97 -12.42 3.65
N LEU A 132 -20.81 -12.96 3.29
CA LEU A 132 -19.84 -12.35 2.35
C LEU A 132 -20.23 -12.60 0.89
N ASN A 133 -21.00 -13.66 0.61
CA ASN A 133 -21.46 -13.99 -0.75
C ASN A 133 -22.72 -13.20 -1.18
N LEU A 134 -23.24 -12.34 -0.31
CA LEU A 134 -24.39 -11.49 -0.63
C LEU A 134 -23.97 -10.29 -1.50
N THR A 135 -24.90 -9.79 -2.30
CA THR A 135 -24.75 -8.53 -3.06
C THR A 135 -24.48 -7.33 -2.15
N GLU A 136 -24.96 -7.40 -0.91
CA GLU A 136 -24.70 -6.46 0.17
C GLU A 136 -24.24 -7.29 1.38
N PRO A 137 -22.92 -7.48 1.55
CA PRO A 137 -22.40 -8.23 2.67
C PRO A 137 -22.86 -7.65 4.00
N LYS A 138 -23.33 -8.52 4.90
CA LYS A 138 -23.77 -8.14 6.23
C LYS A 138 -22.60 -8.30 7.20
N GLU A 139 -22.10 -7.18 7.64
CA GLU A 139 -21.05 -7.10 8.67
C GLU A 139 -21.67 -7.06 10.06
N ASP A 140 -21.13 -7.82 10.99
CA ASP A 140 -21.54 -7.77 12.39
C ASP A 140 -20.74 -6.66 13.10
N MET A 141 -21.33 -5.48 13.18
CA MET A 141 -20.72 -4.30 13.81
C MET A 141 -20.50 -4.42 15.32
N THR A 142 -21.06 -5.49 15.95
CA THR A 142 -20.82 -5.74 17.39
C THR A 142 -19.50 -6.43 17.66
N LYS A 143 -18.86 -6.99 16.62
CA LYS A 143 -17.55 -7.63 16.71
C LYS A 143 -16.44 -6.64 16.41
N ASP A 144 -15.28 -6.88 16.99
CA ASP A 144 -14.05 -6.17 16.66
C ASP A 144 -13.26 -6.93 15.58
N PHE A 145 -12.30 -6.27 14.95
CA PHE A 145 -11.33 -6.92 14.07
C PHE A 145 -10.47 -7.88 14.88
N ASN A 146 -10.29 -9.09 14.35
CA ASN A 146 -9.54 -10.15 15.02
C ASN A 146 -8.60 -10.83 14.04
N GLY A 147 -7.30 -10.76 14.30
CA GLY A 147 -6.24 -11.37 13.51
C GLY A 147 -5.93 -12.79 13.98
N CYS A 148 -5.54 -13.63 13.02
CA CYS A 148 -5.05 -14.98 13.24
C CYS A 148 -3.57 -14.95 13.61
N GLU A 149 -3.15 -15.76 14.59
CA GLU A 149 -1.73 -15.95 14.92
C GLU A 149 -0.99 -16.59 13.75
N ASN A 150 0.23 -16.14 13.48
CA ASN A 150 1.06 -16.73 12.44
C ASN A 150 1.44 -18.16 12.82
N GLY A 151 1.31 -19.07 11.86
CA GLY A 151 1.57 -20.51 12.09
C GLY A 151 0.38 -21.31 12.63
N GLU A 152 -0.79 -20.70 12.79
CA GLU A 152 -2.02 -21.41 13.12
C GLU A 152 -2.36 -22.41 12.00
N THR A 153 -2.41 -23.68 12.32
CA THR A 153 -2.62 -24.78 11.35
C THR A 153 -4.03 -25.36 11.38
N SER A 154 -4.80 -25.05 12.41
CA SER A 154 -6.17 -25.58 12.61
C SER A 154 -7.25 -24.56 12.30
N LEU A 155 -7.17 -23.94 11.12
CA LEU A 155 -8.25 -23.12 10.61
C LEU A 155 -9.43 -24.04 10.23
N GLY A 156 -10.30 -24.34 11.19
CA GLY A 156 -11.50 -25.11 10.96
C GLY A 156 -12.46 -24.42 10.00
N GLY A 157 -13.51 -25.09 9.53
CA GLY A 157 -14.48 -24.56 8.55
C GLY A 157 -15.22 -23.27 8.92
N SER A 158 -14.99 -22.75 10.12
CA SER A 158 -15.59 -21.49 10.62
C SER A 158 -14.57 -20.38 10.86
N TYR A 159 -13.39 -20.45 10.27
CA TYR A 159 -12.30 -19.48 10.54
C TYR A 159 -12.69 -18.02 10.27
N THR A 160 -13.55 -17.73 9.29
CA THR A 160 -14.03 -16.35 9.00
C THR A 160 -15.00 -15.83 10.05
N THR A 161 -15.66 -16.71 10.82
CA THR A 161 -16.49 -16.29 11.96
C THR A 161 -15.67 -15.96 13.18
N THR A 162 -14.41 -16.40 13.22
CA THR A 162 -13.44 -16.15 14.30
C THR A 162 -12.47 -15.03 13.93
N TYR A 163 -11.94 -15.05 12.72
CA TYR A 163 -10.93 -14.11 12.24
C TYR A 163 -11.51 -13.19 11.17
N SER A 164 -10.92 -12.01 11.02
CA SER A 164 -11.32 -10.98 10.07
C SER A 164 -10.93 -11.37 8.64
N PRO A 165 -11.86 -11.70 7.74
CA PRO A 165 -11.55 -12.03 6.36
C PRO A 165 -11.19 -10.79 5.54
N SER A 166 -10.38 -10.98 4.51
CA SER A 166 -10.00 -9.90 3.61
C SER A 166 -11.16 -9.42 2.74
N ARG A 167 -11.38 -8.12 2.67
CA ARG A 167 -12.31 -7.51 1.70
C ARG A 167 -11.77 -7.54 0.28
N VAL A 168 -10.47 -7.56 0.14
CA VAL A 168 -9.76 -7.37 -1.14
C VAL A 168 -9.94 -8.57 -2.06
N PHE A 169 -10.16 -9.76 -1.50
CA PHE A 169 -10.15 -11.02 -2.23
C PHE A 169 -11.51 -11.71 -2.32
N ILE A 170 -12.57 -11.04 -1.86
CA ILE A 170 -13.92 -11.62 -1.89
C ILE A 170 -14.55 -11.40 -3.28
N LYS A 171 -15.16 -12.48 -3.80
CA LYS A 171 -15.90 -12.48 -5.05
C LYS A 171 -17.19 -11.66 -4.92
N GLN A 172 -17.21 -10.44 -5.45
CA GLN A 172 -18.44 -9.64 -5.55
C GLN A 172 -18.93 -9.53 -7.00
N ASP A 173 -20.23 -9.37 -7.20
CA ASP A 173 -20.84 -9.27 -8.51
C ASP A 173 -20.31 -8.03 -9.27
N GLN A 174 -19.65 -8.28 -10.42
CA GLN A 174 -19.02 -7.26 -11.26
C GLN A 174 -19.97 -6.15 -11.76
N LYS A 175 -21.29 -6.35 -11.65
CA LYS A 175 -22.27 -5.38 -12.12
C LYS A 175 -22.47 -4.17 -11.20
N LYS A 176 -21.89 -4.20 -10.01
CA LYS A 176 -22.00 -3.13 -9.00
C LYS A 176 -20.64 -2.56 -8.57
N LEU A 177 -19.73 -2.35 -9.50
CA LEU A 177 -18.48 -1.63 -9.25
C LEU A 177 -18.76 -0.14 -9.04
N ASP A 178 -19.36 0.21 -7.90
CA ASP A 178 -19.29 1.57 -7.40
C ASP A 178 -17.97 1.80 -6.62
N ARG A 179 -17.66 3.05 -6.27
CA ARG A 179 -16.44 3.40 -5.55
C ARG A 179 -16.27 2.67 -4.21
N LYS A 180 -17.33 2.14 -3.63
CA LYS A 180 -17.32 1.37 -2.37
C LYS A 180 -16.92 -0.10 -2.56
N HIS A 181 -16.86 -0.57 -3.83
CA HIS A 181 -16.64 -1.98 -4.17
C HIS A 181 -15.52 -2.17 -5.21
N TRP A 182 -14.65 -1.18 -5.42
CA TRP A 182 -13.62 -1.17 -6.47
C TRP A 182 -12.51 -2.22 -6.31
N TRP A 183 -12.43 -2.87 -5.17
CA TRP A 183 -11.39 -3.84 -4.86
C TRP A 183 -11.66 -5.27 -5.31
N CYS A 184 -12.82 -5.55 -5.89
CA CYS A 184 -13.14 -6.89 -6.34
C CYS A 184 -12.68 -7.12 -7.78
N TYR A 185 -12.15 -8.28 -8.13
CA TYR A 185 -11.77 -8.80 -9.46
C TYR A 185 -10.81 -7.98 -10.33
N ALA A 186 -11.01 -6.69 -10.47
CA ALA A 186 -10.23 -5.83 -11.36
C ALA A 186 -9.26 -4.94 -10.59
N ARG A 187 -8.95 -5.30 -9.34
CA ARG A 187 -8.01 -4.50 -8.56
C ARG A 187 -6.67 -4.44 -9.24
N GLU A 188 -6.16 -3.22 -9.35
CA GLU A 188 -4.81 -2.96 -9.78
C GLU A 188 -3.79 -3.62 -8.83
N ILE A 189 -2.77 -4.23 -9.41
CA ILE A 189 -1.60 -4.71 -8.67
C ILE A 189 -0.59 -3.59 -8.68
N VAL A 190 -0.35 -3.00 -7.52
CA VAL A 190 0.65 -1.94 -7.35
C VAL A 190 2.00 -2.58 -7.01
N TRP A 191 2.97 -2.43 -7.89
CA TRP A 191 4.33 -2.93 -7.69
C TRP A 191 5.22 -1.96 -6.91
N LEU A 192 4.97 -0.66 -7.09
CA LEU A 192 5.62 0.44 -6.40
C LEU A 192 4.68 1.63 -6.42
N GLY A 193 4.32 2.13 -5.24
CA GLY A 193 3.36 3.21 -5.08
C GLY A 193 4.00 4.51 -4.59
N TYR A 194 3.29 5.62 -4.78
CA TYR A 194 3.70 6.94 -4.33
C TYR A 194 3.84 7.02 -2.81
N SER A 195 2.92 6.46 -2.04
CA SER A 195 3.04 6.40 -0.59
C SER A 195 4.32 5.69 -0.14
N GLU A 196 4.69 4.58 -0.80
CA GLU A 196 5.97 3.92 -0.52
C GLU A 196 7.16 4.81 -0.88
N SER A 197 7.11 5.54 -1.99
CA SER A 197 8.16 6.52 -2.35
C SER A 197 8.40 7.54 -1.24
N LEU A 198 7.36 8.03 -0.59
CA LEU A 198 7.45 8.96 0.53
C LEU A 198 8.11 8.32 1.76
N PHE A 199 7.76 7.08 2.11
CA PHE A 199 8.42 6.37 3.21
C PHE A 199 9.89 6.04 2.91
N LEU A 200 10.24 5.72 1.65
CA LEU A 200 11.64 5.54 1.25
C LEU A 200 12.44 6.86 1.39
N ARG A 201 11.85 7.98 1.02
CA ARG A 201 12.44 9.32 1.22
C ARG A 201 12.56 9.66 2.71
N ALA A 202 11.56 9.32 3.53
CA ALA A 202 11.60 9.51 4.97
C ALA A 202 12.79 8.74 5.60
N GLU A 203 12.98 7.48 5.20
CA GLU A 203 14.13 6.68 5.63
C GLU A 203 15.46 7.27 5.16
N ALA A 204 15.56 7.73 3.90
CA ALA A 204 16.75 8.37 3.37
C ALA A 204 17.07 9.68 4.10
N ALA A 205 16.05 10.51 4.40
CA ALA A 205 16.20 11.72 5.20
C ALA A 205 16.71 11.42 6.62
N LEU A 206 16.15 10.38 7.27
CA LEU A 206 16.61 9.90 8.57
C LEU A 206 18.08 9.46 8.54
N ARG A 207 18.53 8.89 7.43
CA ARG A 207 19.93 8.49 7.21
C ARG A 207 20.84 9.67 6.85
N GLY A 208 20.31 10.87 6.64
CA GLY A 208 21.06 12.06 6.25
C GLY A 208 21.55 12.01 4.80
N TRP A 209 20.84 11.30 3.91
CA TRP A 209 21.18 11.26 2.49
C TRP A 209 20.69 12.54 1.79
N ALA A 210 21.49 13.06 0.87
CA ALA A 210 21.15 14.26 0.11
C ALA A 210 20.01 14.00 -0.89
N GLY A 211 19.16 15.01 -1.12
CA GLY A 211 18.08 14.96 -2.10
C GLY A 211 16.73 14.46 -1.56
N ALA A 212 16.60 14.15 -0.28
CA ALA A 212 15.36 13.66 0.31
C ALA A 212 14.23 14.72 0.41
N THR A 213 14.45 15.97 0.05
CA THR A 213 13.47 17.09 -0.03
C THR A 213 12.36 17.03 1.02
N GLY A 214 12.71 17.26 2.29
CA GLY A 214 11.82 17.24 3.46
C GLY A 214 12.47 16.55 4.64
N THR A 215 11.95 16.78 5.83
CA THR A 215 12.36 16.06 7.04
C THR A 215 11.77 14.64 7.06
N ALA A 216 12.39 13.74 7.82
CA ALA A 216 11.86 12.39 7.99
C ALA A 216 10.43 12.39 8.55
N GLU A 217 10.11 13.32 9.47
CA GLU A 217 8.78 13.46 10.05
C GLU A 217 7.74 13.94 9.04
N GLU A 218 8.05 14.96 8.24
CA GLU A 218 7.17 15.49 7.20
C GLU A 218 6.84 14.39 6.18
N LEU A 219 7.88 13.75 5.63
CA LEU A 219 7.73 12.67 4.65
C LEU A 219 7.00 11.45 5.21
N TYR A 220 7.16 11.15 6.50
CA TYR A 220 6.41 10.09 7.20
C TYR A 220 4.91 10.41 7.22
N LYS A 221 4.53 11.64 7.59
CA LYS A 221 3.13 12.09 7.60
C LYS A 221 2.53 12.10 6.19
N GLU A 222 3.24 12.68 5.23
CA GLU A 222 2.83 12.69 3.83
C GLU A 222 2.63 11.27 3.28
N GLY A 223 3.47 10.31 3.67
CA GLY A 223 3.34 8.91 3.27
C GLY A 223 2.06 8.24 3.78
N ILE A 224 1.66 8.56 5.02
CA ILE A 224 0.39 8.09 5.60
C ILE A 224 -0.79 8.71 4.86
N GLU A 225 -0.78 10.03 4.65
CA GLU A 225 -1.84 10.76 3.95
C GLU A 225 -1.97 10.29 2.50
N ALA A 226 -0.86 10.06 1.79
CA ALA A 226 -0.86 9.51 0.44
C ALA A 226 -1.49 8.11 0.41
N SER A 227 -1.22 7.27 1.43
CA SER A 227 -1.88 5.96 1.54
C SER A 227 -3.39 6.09 1.76
N PHE A 228 -3.84 7.02 2.59
CA PHE A 228 -5.28 7.29 2.77
C PHE A 228 -5.93 7.79 1.48
N ASN A 229 -5.26 8.66 0.75
CA ASN A 229 -5.74 9.19 -0.53
C ASN A 229 -5.86 8.09 -1.58
N TYR A 230 -4.88 7.19 -1.64
CA TYR A 230 -4.93 6.02 -2.54
C TYR A 230 -6.17 5.16 -2.28
N TYR A 231 -6.54 4.94 -1.02
CA TYR A 231 -7.77 4.23 -0.65
C TYR A 231 -9.02 5.10 -0.66
N GLN A 232 -8.93 6.37 -1.06
CA GLN A 232 -10.03 7.34 -1.13
C GLN A 232 -10.79 7.48 0.21
N ILE A 233 -10.11 7.31 1.33
CA ILE A 233 -10.72 7.38 2.67
C ILE A 233 -11.29 8.77 2.93
N GLY A 234 -10.61 9.84 2.51
CA GLY A 234 -11.04 11.23 2.66
C GLY A 234 -11.99 11.73 1.57
N ALA A 235 -12.67 10.84 0.82
CA ALA A 235 -13.55 11.24 -0.27
C ALA A 235 -14.87 11.93 0.20
N ASP A 236 -15.21 11.78 1.47
CA ASP A 236 -16.34 12.43 2.12
C ASP A 236 -15.92 13.06 3.47
N GLU A 237 -16.84 13.82 4.09
CA GLU A 237 -16.57 14.52 5.35
C GLU A 237 -16.27 13.54 6.50
N GLU A 238 -16.95 12.41 6.58
CA GLU A 238 -16.73 11.41 7.62
C GLU A 238 -15.32 10.79 7.50
N GLY A 239 -14.92 10.46 6.29
CA GLY A 239 -13.59 9.94 6.01
C GLY A 239 -12.49 10.96 6.33
N GLN A 240 -12.70 12.23 5.96
CA GLN A 240 -11.75 13.29 6.29
C GLN A 240 -11.62 13.51 7.80
N GLU A 241 -12.72 13.41 8.55
CA GLU A 241 -12.71 13.49 10.01
C GLU A 241 -11.92 12.31 10.63
N LYS A 242 -12.10 11.09 10.09
CA LYS A 242 -11.30 9.92 10.51
C LYS A 242 -9.81 10.12 10.25
N ILE A 243 -9.43 10.65 9.07
CA ILE A 243 -8.04 10.98 8.77
C ILE A 243 -7.47 11.96 9.79
N ASN A 244 -8.17 13.06 10.03
CA ASN A 244 -7.73 14.10 10.97
C ASN A 244 -7.52 13.52 12.38
N LYS A 245 -8.48 12.77 12.89
CA LYS A 245 -8.38 12.11 14.21
C LYS A 245 -7.22 11.11 14.29
N TYR A 246 -7.02 10.36 13.20
CA TYR A 246 -5.91 9.42 13.13
C TYR A 246 -4.56 10.13 13.17
N MET A 247 -4.40 11.18 12.37
CA MET A 247 -3.17 11.97 12.30
C MET A 247 -2.87 12.72 13.60
N GLU A 248 -3.88 13.30 14.25
CA GLU A 248 -3.75 13.93 15.58
C GLU A 248 -3.33 12.93 16.66
N GLY A 249 -3.86 11.71 16.57
CA GLY A 249 -3.61 10.63 17.52
C GLY A 249 -2.34 9.81 17.26
N LEU A 250 -1.54 10.14 16.23
CA LEU A 250 -0.34 9.37 15.87
C LEU A 250 0.66 9.26 17.02
N LYS A 251 0.80 8.06 17.56
CA LYS A 251 1.74 7.75 18.66
C LYS A 251 3.19 7.77 18.19
N GLY A 252 3.42 7.38 16.93
CA GLY A 252 4.75 7.34 16.31
C GLY A 252 5.48 8.68 16.29
N LEU A 253 4.75 9.81 16.36
CA LEU A 253 5.37 11.14 16.41
C LEU A 253 6.23 11.38 17.66
N GLN A 254 6.04 10.60 18.73
CA GLN A 254 6.90 10.66 19.90
C GLN A 254 8.35 10.24 19.59
N ALA A 255 8.54 9.28 18.68
CA ALA A 255 9.86 8.87 18.23
C ALA A 255 10.62 10.03 17.55
N PHE A 256 9.91 10.83 16.73
CA PHE A 256 10.52 11.99 16.08
C PHE A 256 10.85 13.10 17.06
N LYS A 257 10.05 13.29 18.11
CA LYS A 257 10.32 14.25 19.18
C LYS A 257 11.49 13.84 20.09
N SER A 258 11.62 12.55 20.38
CA SER A 258 12.70 12.03 21.22
C SER A 258 14.07 12.04 20.53
N GLY A 259 14.11 12.08 19.20
CA GLY A 259 15.33 11.94 18.40
C GLY A 259 15.91 10.52 18.41
N ASP A 260 15.17 9.54 18.90
CA ASP A 260 15.56 8.12 18.85
C ASP A 260 15.42 7.60 17.43
N ARG A 261 16.57 7.42 16.79
CA ARG A 261 16.66 7.04 15.36
C ARG A 261 16.09 5.66 15.08
N GLU A 262 16.28 4.69 15.95
CA GLU A 262 15.74 3.34 15.76
C GLU A 262 14.22 3.33 15.89
N ALA A 263 13.69 4.05 16.87
CA ALA A 263 12.25 4.22 17.02
C ALA A 263 11.63 4.98 15.83
N GLN A 264 12.31 6.00 15.29
CA GLN A 264 11.87 6.70 14.08
C GLN A 264 11.84 5.76 12.86
N LEU A 265 12.88 4.93 12.70
CA LEU A 265 12.96 3.95 11.63
C LEU A 265 11.86 2.89 11.75
N GLU A 266 11.60 2.40 12.96
CA GLU A 266 10.51 1.47 13.24
C GLU A 266 9.15 2.05 12.80
N GLN A 267 8.88 3.31 13.15
CA GLN A 267 7.64 3.98 12.74
C GLN A 267 7.49 4.10 11.23
N ILE A 268 8.55 4.53 10.55
CA ILE A 268 8.56 4.64 9.08
C ILE A 268 8.30 3.28 8.44
N ILE A 269 8.98 2.23 8.89
CA ILE A 269 8.85 0.88 8.33
C ILE A 269 7.46 0.30 8.62
N THR A 270 6.92 0.50 9.82
CA THR A 270 5.58 0.01 10.19
C THR A 270 4.50 0.65 9.32
N GLN A 271 4.53 1.98 9.15
CA GLN A 271 3.56 2.66 8.31
C GLN A 271 3.74 2.32 6.82
N LYS A 272 4.98 2.14 6.36
CA LYS A 272 5.25 1.63 5.01
C LYS A 272 4.65 0.23 4.82
N TRP A 273 4.83 -0.68 5.79
CA TRP A 273 4.25 -2.01 5.74
C TRP A 273 2.72 -2.00 5.65
N ILE A 274 2.06 -1.17 6.44
CA ILE A 274 0.60 -0.97 6.35
C ILE A 274 0.21 -0.42 4.97
N ALA A 275 0.96 0.53 4.44
CA ALA A 275 0.64 1.22 3.18
C ALA A 275 0.82 0.35 1.92
N VAL A 276 1.75 -0.62 1.94
CA VAL A 276 2.03 -1.51 0.80
C VAL A 276 1.20 -2.80 0.80
N TYR A 277 0.34 -3.00 1.80
CA TYR A 277 -0.60 -4.11 1.82
C TYR A 277 -1.83 -3.80 0.96
N PRO A 278 -2.38 -4.76 0.25
CA PRO A 278 -1.90 -6.06 -0.22
C PRO A 278 -1.18 -5.97 -1.53
#